data_a2ba96eab96d8a5a6e16d560caae771d
#
_entry.id   a2ba96eab96d8a5a6e16d560caae771d
#
_cell.length_a   1.000
_cell.length_b   1.000
_cell.length_c   1.000
_cell.angle_alpha   90.00
_cell.angle_beta   90.00
_cell.angle_gamma   90.00
#
_symmetry.space_group_name_H-M   'P 1'
#
loop_
_entity.id
_entity.type
_entity.pdbx_description
1 polymer ?
#
loop_
_entity_poly.entity_id
_entity_poly.type
_entity_poly.pdbx_seq_one_letter_code
_entity_poly.pdbx_strand_id
1 'polypeptide(L)'
;MQLNDEQRAMLAGEQGLARQMAIRLVLDLAAAANATKLIPIQSAHLSGVSPLTGGLGLRLFLQKLAQDPLAQVAVPTTLNAAGCDLEQFDLMRIALPDFKAHSEEIVAAYTRLGVRPTQSCTPYEWEDVVVTGHAAWAESNAICFGNSYTGLLTNRESGLSALASALTGYTPSYGLLDEANRHPNLVVIVTTKLSDPTDFSILGDWIGTQRKASWKMPYGPIPLIKGLPADLSHEQKKALTAAAANYGCPLLYLDNAGPRPPAQFEDRLMFGERELQARYEALRPRSAPSLIVIGCPQASVGEIKAVAEQLRGQQVETVPLWVFTSSQNKTIAEKLGLADLIRQSGALLLENTCPEVVPYDPTWVKHILTNSMKAEHYIKSGLNGLPTSVMRLADCVAIATGQVSIRHDQPDVKPAAAPKKSSIVNRQSSILPATASGVETFRGSGLPSQGDFTLTGEAFVTDAPITFLGFVNRDTGVIEEEGHPANGQSMAGKIAIFPKGSGSTVAPYVLLELYYKAVAPLAIVNTELDQQSAPACSLEGIPYAYGFAPELLQTIRSGDWVEIQRRGEQVTIRRLED
;
A
#
# COMPACT_ATOMS: atom_id res chain seq x y z
N MET A 1 28.13 9.56 4.24
CA MET A 1 28.08 8.82 2.96
C MET A 1 28.96 9.55 1.93
N GLN A 2 29.75 8.82 1.11
CA GLN A 2 30.53 9.39 0.03
C GLN A 2 29.72 9.32 -1.28
N LEU A 3 29.52 10.48 -1.92
CA LEU A 3 28.82 10.60 -3.19
C LEU A 3 29.82 10.53 -4.36
N ASN A 4 29.43 9.92 -5.48
CA ASN A 4 30.17 9.99 -6.74
C ASN A 4 29.92 11.34 -7.46
N ASP A 5 30.62 11.59 -8.59
CA ASP A 5 30.54 12.85 -9.32
C ASP A 5 29.13 13.13 -9.85
N GLU A 6 28.47 12.10 -10.39
CA GLU A 6 27.10 12.22 -10.91
C GLU A 6 26.11 12.58 -9.80
N GLN A 7 26.17 11.92 -8.65
CA GLN A 7 25.32 12.22 -7.50
C GLN A 7 25.56 13.63 -6.95
N ARG A 8 26.80 14.09 -6.96
CA ARG A 8 27.14 15.48 -6.60
C ARG A 8 26.56 16.50 -7.59
N ALA A 9 26.65 16.23 -8.90
CA ALA A 9 26.07 17.07 -9.94
C ALA A 9 24.54 17.17 -9.82
N MET A 10 23.85 16.02 -9.53
CA MET A 10 22.42 16.02 -9.24
C MET A 10 22.10 16.90 -8.02
N LEU A 11 22.84 16.77 -6.93
CA LEU A 11 22.62 17.51 -5.69
C LEU A 11 22.88 19.02 -5.87
N ALA A 12 23.86 19.39 -6.71
CA ALA A 12 24.15 20.77 -7.09
C ALA A 12 23.07 21.40 -8.00
N GLY A 13 22.16 20.58 -8.57
CA GLY A 13 21.13 21.04 -9.49
C GLY A 13 21.58 21.16 -10.95
N GLU A 14 22.78 20.68 -11.28
CA GLU A 14 23.34 20.73 -12.64
C GLU A 14 22.55 19.88 -13.65
N GLN A 15 21.77 18.93 -13.17
CA GLN A 15 20.95 18.01 -13.97
C GLN A 15 19.44 18.32 -13.86
N GLY A 16 19.08 19.54 -13.45
CA GLY A 16 17.70 20.00 -13.34
C GLY A 16 17.10 19.87 -11.94
N LEU A 17 16.00 20.58 -11.74
CA LEU A 17 15.32 20.67 -10.44
C LEU A 17 14.75 19.32 -10.01
N ALA A 18 14.14 18.56 -10.94
CA ALA A 18 13.52 17.28 -10.64
C ALA A 18 14.52 16.26 -10.06
N ARG A 19 15.71 16.15 -10.67
CA ARG A 19 16.78 15.28 -10.16
C ARG A 19 17.39 15.79 -8.87
N GLN A 20 17.48 17.12 -8.70
CA GLN A 20 17.94 17.71 -7.44
C GLN A 20 16.98 17.37 -6.28
N MET A 21 15.68 17.51 -6.48
CA MET A 21 14.67 17.13 -5.49
C MET A 21 14.72 15.63 -5.20
N ALA A 22 14.82 14.82 -6.25
CA ALA A 22 14.87 13.37 -6.14
C ALA A 22 16.09 12.86 -5.36
N ILE A 23 17.30 13.36 -5.67
CA ILE A 23 18.52 12.95 -4.96
C ILE A 23 18.50 13.39 -3.49
N ARG A 24 17.92 14.56 -3.17
CA ARG A 24 17.73 15.01 -1.77
C ARG A 24 16.84 14.01 -1.01
N LEU A 25 15.71 13.61 -1.58
CA LEU A 25 14.85 12.60 -0.96
C LEU A 25 15.59 11.26 -0.77
N VAL A 26 16.32 10.80 -1.79
CA VAL A 26 17.12 9.55 -1.69
C VAL A 26 18.15 9.64 -0.57
N LEU A 27 18.81 10.80 -0.40
CA LEU A 27 19.79 11.03 0.67
C LEU A 27 19.12 11.12 2.05
N ASP A 28 17.96 11.75 2.14
CA ASP A 28 17.17 11.81 3.38
C ASP A 28 16.78 10.40 3.86
N LEU A 29 16.27 9.57 2.95
CA LEU A 29 15.94 8.18 3.25
C LEU A 29 17.18 7.36 3.60
N ALA A 30 18.31 7.61 2.92
CA ALA A 30 19.58 6.97 3.23
C ALA A 30 20.07 7.28 4.64
N ALA A 31 20.04 8.55 5.02
CA ALA A 31 20.43 8.98 6.37
C ALA A 31 19.52 8.37 7.44
N ALA A 32 18.21 8.44 7.20
CA ALA A 32 17.22 7.93 8.11
C ALA A 32 17.29 6.40 8.31
N ALA A 33 17.67 5.67 7.24
CA ALA A 33 17.89 4.23 7.28
C ALA A 33 19.32 3.83 7.71
N ASN A 34 20.19 4.78 8.06
CA ASN A 34 21.61 4.58 8.32
C ASN A 34 22.35 3.86 7.16
N ALA A 35 21.91 4.10 5.93
CA ALA A 35 22.56 3.52 4.75
C ALA A 35 23.90 4.21 4.49
N THR A 36 24.93 3.40 4.21
CA THR A 36 26.30 3.90 4.01
C THR A 36 26.61 4.25 2.57
N LYS A 37 25.78 3.81 1.61
CA LYS A 37 25.95 4.05 0.17
C LYS A 37 24.62 4.07 -0.56
N LEU A 38 24.60 4.73 -1.72
CA LEU A 38 23.57 4.56 -2.74
C LEU A 38 23.99 3.47 -3.72
N ILE A 39 23.04 2.68 -4.18
CA ILE A 39 23.28 1.62 -5.17
C ILE A 39 22.47 1.91 -6.43
N PRO A 40 23.01 1.62 -7.62
CA PRO A 40 22.26 1.77 -8.86
C PRO A 40 21.12 0.73 -8.92
N ILE A 41 19.99 1.14 -9.50
CA ILE A 41 18.84 0.28 -9.78
C ILE A 41 18.74 -0.02 -11.28
N GLN A 42 18.12 -1.15 -11.62
CA GLN A 42 17.92 -1.59 -13.01
C GLN A 42 16.51 -1.29 -13.52
N SER A 43 15.55 -1.14 -12.61
CA SER A 43 14.16 -0.80 -12.95
C SER A 43 13.46 -0.11 -11.79
N ALA A 44 12.37 0.59 -12.12
CA ALA A 44 11.44 1.13 -11.13
C ALA A 44 9.99 0.81 -11.53
N HIS A 45 9.10 0.74 -10.53
CA HIS A 45 7.68 0.59 -10.75
C HIS A 45 6.91 1.51 -9.81
N LEU A 46 6.10 2.42 -10.39
CA LEU A 46 5.44 3.50 -9.67
C LEU A 46 4.00 3.16 -9.36
N SER A 47 3.55 3.48 -8.15
CA SER A 47 2.17 3.26 -7.69
C SER A 47 1.44 4.57 -7.39
N GLY A 48 0.12 4.49 -7.19
CA GLY A 48 -0.72 5.63 -6.81
C GLY A 48 -1.28 6.43 -7.98
N VAL A 49 -1.39 5.83 -9.15
CA VAL A 49 -1.76 6.48 -10.43
C VAL A 49 -3.21 6.93 -10.50
N SER A 50 -4.13 6.21 -9.84
CA SER A 50 -5.54 6.58 -9.83
C SER A 50 -5.77 7.93 -9.12
N PRO A 51 -6.67 8.80 -9.64
CA PRO A 51 -7.10 9.99 -8.90
C PRO A 51 -7.67 9.69 -7.51
N LEU A 52 -8.24 8.49 -7.30
CA LEU A 52 -8.72 8.04 -5.99
C LEU A 52 -7.59 7.93 -4.97
N THR A 53 -6.42 7.47 -5.39
CA THR A 53 -5.23 7.29 -4.53
C THR A 53 -4.31 8.49 -4.53
N GLY A 54 -3.91 8.96 -5.71
CA GLY A 54 -2.98 10.08 -5.87
C GLY A 54 -3.60 11.45 -5.63
N GLY A 55 -4.86 11.61 -6.00
CA GLY A 55 -5.63 12.84 -5.80
C GLY A 55 -5.03 14.09 -6.44
N LEU A 56 -5.44 15.22 -5.93
CA LEU A 56 -4.91 16.54 -6.31
C LEU A 56 -3.41 16.66 -5.94
N GLY A 57 -3.00 16.04 -4.82
CA GLY A 57 -1.62 16.10 -4.33
C GLY A 57 -0.61 15.57 -5.37
N LEU A 58 -0.88 14.38 -5.92
CA LEU A 58 -0.04 13.83 -6.98
C LEU A 58 -0.07 14.70 -8.25
N ARG A 59 -1.25 15.15 -8.67
CA ARG A 59 -1.39 15.97 -9.90
C ARG A 59 -0.56 17.23 -9.83
N LEU A 60 -0.66 18.00 -8.75
CA LEU A 60 0.11 19.22 -8.55
C LEU A 60 1.61 18.95 -8.45
N PHE A 61 2.00 17.88 -7.77
CA PHE A 61 3.40 17.48 -7.70
C PHE A 61 3.98 17.13 -9.09
N LEU A 62 3.25 16.35 -9.89
CA LEU A 62 3.68 16.04 -11.25
C LEU A 62 3.72 17.28 -12.15
N GLN A 63 2.79 18.22 -12.01
CA GLN A 63 2.82 19.51 -12.71
C GLN A 63 4.07 20.33 -12.31
N LYS A 64 4.45 20.32 -11.04
CA LYS A 64 5.68 20.95 -10.57
C LYS A 64 6.93 20.32 -11.22
N LEU A 65 7.02 18.99 -11.26
CA LEU A 65 8.12 18.30 -11.94
C LEU A 65 8.15 18.59 -13.45
N ALA A 66 6.99 18.68 -14.10
CA ALA A 66 6.88 18.93 -15.54
C ALA A 66 7.34 20.33 -15.97
N GLN A 67 7.57 21.27 -15.01
CA GLN A 67 8.19 22.58 -15.28
C GLN A 67 9.69 22.46 -15.56
N ASP A 68 10.33 21.37 -15.16
CA ASP A 68 11.73 21.10 -15.46
C ASP A 68 11.84 20.36 -16.81
N PRO A 69 12.43 20.98 -17.84
CA PRO A 69 12.57 20.34 -19.14
C PRO A 69 13.54 19.14 -19.16
N LEU A 70 14.36 19.01 -18.10
CA LEU A 70 15.32 17.92 -17.91
C LEU A 70 14.73 16.76 -17.08
N ALA A 71 13.49 16.88 -16.64
CA ALA A 71 12.84 15.87 -15.83
C ALA A 71 12.57 14.59 -16.64
N GLN A 72 13.46 13.61 -16.53
CA GLN A 72 13.38 12.30 -17.17
C GLN A 72 13.85 11.22 -16.21
N VAL A 73 13.16 10.07 -16.19
CA VAL A 73 13.63 8.89 -15.45
C VAL A 73 14.95 8.37 -16.03
N ALA A 74 15.84 7.94 -15.15
CA ALA A 74 17.18 7.46 -15.51
C ALA A 74 17.22 5.96 -15.83
N VAL A 75 16.17 5.23 -15.46
CA VAL A 75 16.06 3.77 -15.64
C VAL A 75 14.71 3.38 -16.24
N PRO A 76 14.60 2.20 -16.89
CA PRO A 76 13.32 1.66 -17.32
C PRO A 76 12.32 1.68 -16.16
N THR A 77 11.24 2.41 -16.35
CA THR A 77 10.23 2.66 -15.30
C THR A 77 8.84 2.37 -15.83
N THR A 78 8.08 1.59 -15.09
CA THR A 78 6.71 1.18 -15.41
C THR A 78 5.71 1.80 -14.45
N LEU A 79 4.43 1.81 -14.83
CA LEU A 79 3.36 2.49 -14.13
C LEU A 79 2.29 1.50 -13.68
N ASN A 80 1.82 1.62 -12.43
CA ASN A 80 0.74 0.84 -11.87
C ASN A 80 -0.62 1.19 -12.51
N ALA A 81 -1.65 0.40 -12.20
CA ALA A 81 -3.01 0.54 -12.71
C ALA A 81 -3.59 1.95 -12.45
N ALA A 82 -4.24 2.50 -13.47
CA ALA A 82 -5.02 3.74 -13.38
C ALA A 82 -6.38 3.51 -12.70
N GLY A 83 -7.16 4.58 -12.52
CA GLY A 83 -8.43 4.50 -11.81
C GLY A 83 -9.61 3.99 -12.64
N CYS A 84 -9.48 3.95 -13.96
CA CYS A 84 -10.52 3.50 -14.87
C CYS A 84 -9.94 2.99 -16.18
N ASP A 85 -10.71 2.18 -16.90
CA ASP A 85 -10.48 1.90 -18.30
C ASP A 85 -10.95 3.11 -19.11
N LEU A 86 -10.03 3.77 -19.80
CA LEU A 86 -10.32 5.01 -20.53
C LEU A 86 -11.21 4.80 -21.76
N GLU A 87 -11.16 3.61 -22.37
CA GLU A 87 -11.97 3.26 -23.55
C GLU A 87 -13.39 2.83 -23.15
N GLN A 88 -13.51 2.11 -22.04
CA GLN A 88 -14.78 1.57 -21.54
C GLN A 88 -15.33 2.35 -20.34
N PHE A 89 -14.90 3.61 -20.16
CA PHE A 89 -15.24 4.44 -18.99
C PHE A 89 -16.77 4.54 -18.76
N ASP A 90 -17.55 4.75 -19.82
CA ASP A 90 -18.99 4.90 -19.70
C ASP A 90 -19.68 3.61 -19.22
N LEU A 91 -19.11 2.43 -19.55
CA LEU A 91 -19.63 1.15 -19.10
C LEU A 91 -19.36 0.91 -17.62
N MET A 92 -18.33 1.56 -17.05
CA MET A 92 -18.01 1.48 -15.62
C MET A 92 -18.95 2.28 -14.74
N ARG A 93 -19.76 3.20 -15.31
CA ARG A 93 -20.75 4.02 -14.58
C ARG A 93 -20.14 4.75 -13.38
N ILE A 94 -18.96 5.33 -13.55
CA ILE A 94 -18.28 6.12 -12.51
C ILE A 94 -19.01 7.45 -12.37
N ALA A 95 -19.47 7.78 -11.16
CA ALA A 95 -20.28 8.98 -10.89
C ALA A 95 -19.47 10.28 -10.73
N LEU A 96 -18.14 10.22 -10.85
CA LEU A 96 -17.25 11.38 -10.72
C LEU A 96 -16.95 11.97 -12.10
N PRO A 97 -17.51 13.15 -12.47
CA PRO A 97 -17.49 13.66 -13.85
C PRO A 97 -16.08 13.91 -14.40
N ASP A 98 -15.14 14.38 -13.55
CA ASP A 98 -13.77 14.73 -13.98
C ASP A 98 -12.79 13.58 -13.80
N PHE A 99 -13.24 12.40 -13.38
CA PHE A 99 -12.35 11.30 -13.00
C PHE A 99 -11.52 10.77 -14.18
N LYS A 100 -12.14 10.66 -15.36
CA LYS A 100 -11.46 10.26 -16.60
C LYS A 100 -10.36 11.26 -16.96
N ALA A 101 -10.71 12.55 -17.04
CA ALA A 101 -9.76 13.62 -17.37
C ALA A 101 -8.59 13.66 -16.39
N HIS A 102 -8.85 13.53 -15.09
CA HIS A 102 -7.78 13.47 -14.08
C HIS A 102 -6.90 12.24 -14.22
N SER A 103 -7.47 11.08 -14.60
CA SER A 103 -6.68 9.86 -14.88
C SER A 103 -5.76 10.08 -16.08
N GLU A 104 -6.28 10.67 -17.16
CA GLU A 104 -5.52 11.01 -18.36
C GLU A 104 -4.38 12.00 -18.06
N GLU A 105 -4.63 13.03 -17.27
CA GLU A 105 -3.62 14.02 -16.83
C GLU A 105 -2.44 13.35 -16.09
N ILE A 106 -2.75 12.47 -15.14
CA ILE A 106 -1.73 11.77 -14.34
C ILE A 106 -0.87 10.88 -15.25
N VAL A 107 -1.51 10.05 -16.09
CA VAL A 107 -0.81 9.15 -17.00
C VAL A 107 0.06 9.93 -18.01
N ALA A 108 -0.49 11.00 -18.59
CA ALA A 108 0.26 11.87 -19.50
C ALA A 108 1.45 12.56 -18.80
N ALA A 109 1.30 12.98 -17.56
CA ALA A 109 2.39 13.59 -16.80
C ALA A 109 3.53 12.60 -16.54
N TYR A 110 3.24 11.37 -16.12
CA TYR A 110 4.24 10.33 -15.98
C TYR A 110 4.90 9.96 -17.32
N THR A 111 4.13 9.90 -18.41
CA THR A 111 4.66 9.61 -19.76
C THR A 111 5.64 10.69 -20.19
N ARG A 112 5.38 11.98 -19.89
CA ARG A 112 6.34 13.07 -20.16
C ARG A 112 7.65 12.93 -19.38
N LEU A 113 7.63 12.33 -18.20
CA LEU A 113 8.84 12.00 -17.43
C LEU A 113 9.59 10.77 -17.99
N GLY A 114 9.14 10.17 -19.10
CA GLY A 114 9.74 8.96 -19.67
C GLY A 114 9.28 7.66 -19.01
N VAL A 115 8.27 7.70 -18.14
CA VAL A 115 7.68 6.50 -17.55
C VAL A 115 6.80 5.81 -18.59
N ARG A 116 7.00 4.50 -18.76
CA ARG A 116 6.16 3.68 -19.64
C ARG A 116 4.78 3.46 -18.99
N PRO A 117 3.69 3.85 -19.65
CA PRO A 117 2.35 3.76 -19.11
C PRO A 117 1.78 2.34 -19.23
N THR A 118 2.44 1.36 -18.57
CA THR A 118 1.97 -0.03 -18.54
C THR A 118 0.63 -0.19 -17.85
N GLN A 119 0.30 0.71 -16.92
CA GLN A 119 -0.94 0.72 -16.14
C GLN A 119 -1.30 -0.66 -15.58
N SER A 120 -0.28 -1.34 -15.07
CA SER A 120 -0.38 -2.71 -14.60
C SER A 120 0.19 -2.89 -13.20
N CYS A 121 -0.56 -3.56 -12.32
CA CYS A 121 -0.08 -3.96 -10.99
C CYS A 121 0.70 -5.29 -11.01
N THR A 122 0.90 -5.87 -12.20
CA THR A 122 1.66 -7.11 -12.42
C THR A 122 2.81 -6.88 -13.43
N PRO A 123 3.76 -5.95 -13.13
CA PRO A 123 4.85 -5.63 -14.06
C PRO A 123 5.72 -6.85 -14.39
N TYR A 124 5.73 -7.85 -13.54
CA TYR A 124 6.47 -9.10 -13.74
C TYR A 124 5.85 -10.04 -14.80
N GLU A 125 4.67 -9.72 -15.32
CA GLU A 125 4.04 -10.42 -16.46
C GLU A 125 4.42 -9.83 -17.82
N TRP A 126 5.14 -8.70 -17.84
CA TRP A 126 5.58 -8.05 -19.06
C TRP A 126 6.97 -8.56 -19.47
N GLU A 127 7.09 -9.11 -20.68
CA GLU A 127 8.30 -9.78 -21.17
C GLU A 127 9.55 -8.89 -21.17
N ASP A 128 9.40 -7.59 -21.39
CA ASP A 128 10.48 -6.62 -21.50
C ASP A 128 10.75 -5.82 -20.22
N VAL A 129 10.11 -6.19 -19.11
CA VAL A 129 10.37 -5.58 -17.80
C VAL A 129 11.49 -6.34 -17.08
N VAL A 130 12.49 -5.60 -16.59
CA VAL A 130 13.58 -6.17 -15.80
C VAL A 130 13.07 -6.52 -14.41
N VAL A 131 13.00 -7.80 -14.11
CA VAL A 131 12.44 -8.35 -12.86
C VAL A 131 13.50 -9.02 -11.97
N THR A 132 14.78 -8.72 -12.21
CA THR A 132 15.92 -9.25 -11.44
C THR A 132 16.84 -8.11 -10.99
N GLY A 133 17.70 -8.37 -9.99
CA GLY A 133 18.65 -7.39 -9.48
C GLY A 133 17.99 -6.26 -8.68
N HIS A 134 18.75 -5.20 -8.41
CA HIS A 134 18.27 -4.09 -7.58
C HIS A 134 17.24 -3.24 -8.31
N ALA A 135 16.15 -2.92 -7.64
CA ALA A 135 15.05 -2.13 -8.17
C ALA A 135 14.39 -1.26 -7.09
N ALA A 136 13.57 -0.31 -7.53
CA ALA A 136 12.74 0.51 -6.66
C ALA A 136 11.26 0.34 -7.07
N TRP A 137 10.57 -0.62 -6.47
CA TRP A 137 9.18 -0.92 -6.79
C TRP A 137 8.24 -0.49 -5.66
N ALA A 138 7.11 0.10 -6.01
CA ALA A 138 6.14 0.65 -5.06
C ALA A 138 4.82 -0.15 -4.97
N GLU A 139 4.52 -1.08 -5.88
CA GLU A 139 3.31 -1.91 -5.81
C GLU A 139 3.53 -3.13 -4.91
N SER A 140 2.74 -3.26 -3.85
CA SER A 140 2.97 -4.24 -2.77
C SER A 140 2.98 -5.70 -3.23
N ASN A 141 2.02 -6.11 -4.09
CA ASN A 141 2.01 -7.47 -4.62
C ASN A 141 3.16 -7.74 -5.57
N ALA A 142 3.54 -6.75 -6.39
CA ALA A 142 4.65 -6.88 -7.33
C ALA A 142 5.98 -7.03 -6.60
N ILE A 143 6.16 -6.30 -5.50
CA ILE A 143 7.31 -6.41 -4.60
C ILE A 143 7.40 -7.83 -4.01
N CYS A 144 6.32 -8.32 -3.42
CA CYS A 144 6.31 -9.63 -2.79
C CYS A 144 6.54 -10.74 -3.82
N PHE A 145 5.90 -10.69 -4.98
CA PHE A 145 6.09 -11.66 -6.06
C PHE A 145 7.53 -11.61 -6.61
N GLY A 146 8.03 -10.43 -6.95
CA GLY A 146 9.37 -10.23 -7.50
C GLY A 146 10.45 -10.70 -6.55
N ASN A 147 10.41 -10.25 -5.31
CA ASN A 147 11.37 -10.68 -4.27
C ASN A 147 11.33 -12.19 -4.00
N SER A 148 10.16 -12.85 -4.15
CA SER A 148 10.00 -14.28 -3.85
C SER A 148 10.37 -15.20 -5.00
N TYR A 149 10.13 -14.77 -6.26
CA TYR A 149 10.14 -15.73 -7.37
C TYR A 149 11.00 -15.32 -8.57
N THR A 150 11.40 -14.06 -8.71
CA THR A 150 12.10 -13.61 -9.92
C THR A 150 13.57 -13.26 -9.70
N GLY A 151 14.03 -13.16 -8.45
CA GLY A 151 15.36 -12.67 -8.12
C GLY A 151 15.46 -11.14 -8.05
N LEU A 152 14.32 -10.45 -7.98
CA LEU A 152 14.27 -9.03 -7.72
C LEU A 152 14.75 -8.72 -6.29
N LEU A 153 15.47 -7.61 -6.15
CA LEU A 153 15.92 -7.07 -4.87
C LEU A 153 15.36 -5.66 -4.72
N THR A 154 14.26 -5.53 -3.99
CA THR A 154 13.62 -4.24 -3.76
C THR A 154 13.08 -4.12 -2.34
N ASN A 155 13.18 -2.92 -1.76
CA ASN A 155 12.40 -2.58 -0.58
C ASN A 155 10.92 -2.39 -0.95
N ARG A 156 10.08 -2.21 0.06
CA ARG A 156 8.71 -1.77 -0.13
C ARG A 156 8.71 -0.25 -0.22
N GLU A 157 8.94 0.25 -1.46
CA GLU A 157 9.00 1.69 -1.70
C GLU A 157 7.62 2.34 -1.63
N SER A 158 7.59 3.64 -1.29
CA SER A 158 6.44 4.49 -1.56
C SER A 158 6.43 4.95 -3.02
N GLY A 159 5.28 5.43 -3.52
CA GLY A 159 5.22 5.97 -4.88
C GLY A 159 6.21 7.12 -5.10
N LEU A 160 6.44 7.97 -4.09
CA LEU A 160 7.40 9.09 -4.17
C LEU A 160 8.85 8.63 -4.08
N SER A 161 9.19 7.67 -3.21
CA SER A 161 10.57 7.16 -3.11
C SER A 161 10.96 6.36 -4.34
N ALA A 162 10.04 5.57 -4.91
CA ALA A 162 10.25 4.88 -6.17
C ALA A 162 10.46 5.86 -7.34
N LEU A 163 9.68 6.95 -7.41
CA LEU A 163 9.86 8.00 -8.42
C LEU A 163 11.21 8.71 -8.26
N ALA A 164 11.61 9.03 -7.04
CA ALA A 164 12.92 9.64 -6.78
C ALA A 164 14.06 8.70 -7.21
N SER A 165 13.95 7.41 -6.90
CA SER A 165 14.91 6.40 -7.36
C SER A 165 14.90 6.26 -8.88
N ALA A 166 13.74 6.34 -9.53
CA ALA A 166 13.63 6.30 -10.99
C ALA A 166 14.30 7.50 -11.67
N LEU A 167 14.11 8.72 -11.13
CA LEU A 167 14.70 9.96 -11.66
C LEU A 167 16.22 10.02 -11.48
N THR A 168 16.74 9.44 -10.40
CA THR A 168 18.18 9.45 -10.08
C THR A 168 18.91 8.23 -10.61
N GLY A 169 18.25 7.09 -10.79
CA GLY A 169 18.88 5.79 -11.06
C GLY A 169 19.47 5.12 -9.82
N TYR A 170 19.26 5.67 -8.62
CA TYR A 170 19.85 5.20 -7.37
C TYR A 170 18.80 5.02 -6.27
N THR A 171 19.06 4.08 -5.37
CA THR A 171 18.32 3.88 -4.13
C THR A 171 19.27 3.68 -2.95
N PRO A 172 18.89 4.01 -1.70
CA PRO A 172 19.73 3.73 -0.53
C PRO A 172 19.92 2.22 -0.32
N SER A 173 21.14 1.81 0.03
CA SER A 173 21.47 0.41 0.35
C SER A 173 21.06 0.06 1.78
N TYR A 174 19.82 -0.38 1.98
CA TYR A 174 19.28 -0.81 3.28
C TYR A 174 18.18 -1.85 3.10
N GLY A 175 17.65 -2.34 4.21
CA GLY A 175 16.46 -3.20 4.23
C GLY A 175 16.67 -4.49 3.44
N LEU A 176 15.74 -4.80 2.55
CA LEU A 176 15.75 -6.03 1.75
C LEU A 176 16.75 -6.02 0.59
N LEU A 177 17.44 -4.90 0.37
CA LEU A 177 18.59 -4.83 -0.55
C LEU A 177 19.85 -5.43 0.07
N ASP A 178 19.84 -5.69 1.38
CA ASP A 178 20.87 -6.45 2.09
C ASP A 178 20.37 -7.90 2.28
N GLU A 179 21.15 -8.87 1.79
CA GLU A 179 20.83 -10.29 1.89
C GLU A 179 20.66 -10.75 3.35
N ALA A 180 21.38 -10.14 4.30
CA ALA A 180 21.25 -10.43 5.71
C ALA A 180 19.84 -10.19 6.28
N ASN A 181 19.07 -9.31 5.68
CA ASN A 181 17.70 -8.99 6.09
C ASN A 181 16.63 -9.83 5.38
N ARG A 182 17.03 -10.72 4.47
CA ARG A 182 16.11 -11.53 3.66
C ARG A 182 15.83 -12.92 4.25
N HIS A 183 16.35 -13.23 5.42
CA HIS A 183 16.11 -14.52 6.06
C HIS A 183 14.67 -14.65 6.58
N PRO A 184 14.06 -15.85 6.46
CA PRO A 184 12.77 -16.12 7.06
C PRO A 184 12.77 -15.87 8.57
N ASN A 185 11.72 -15.22 9.05
CA ASN A 185 11.52 -14.92 10.47
C ASN A 185 10.24 -15.59 11.06
N LEU A 186 9.52 -16.34 10.22
CA LEU A 186 8.28 -17.03 10.57
C LEU A 186 8.19 -18.35 9.81
N VAL A 187 7.73 -19.44 10.45
CA VAL A 187 7.41 -20.71 9.77
C VAL A 187 5.90 -20.90 9.71
N VAL A 188 5.40 -21.22 8.52
CA VAL A 188 3.99 -21.61 8.29
C VAL A 188 3.95 -23.03 7.78
N ILE A 189 3.21 -23.91 8.46
CA ILE A 189 3.04 -25.32 8.08
C ILE A 189 1.63 -25.50 7.56
N VAL A 190 1.49 -25.82 6.27
CA VAL A 190 0.22 -26.11 5.61
C VAL A 190 -0.03 -27.61 5.67
N THR A 191 -1.17 -27.99 6.26
CA THR A 191 -1.55 -29.40 6.48
C THR A 191 -2.77 -29.83 5.68
N THR A 192 -3.37 -28.91 4.92
CA THR A 192 -4.49 -29.19 4.02
C THR A 192 -4.09 -29.02 2.56
N LYS A 193 -4.82 -29.66 1.64
CA LYS A 193 -4.61 -29.51 0.20
C LYS A 193 -5.25 -28.20 -0.28
N LEU A 194 -4.46 -27.34 -0.90
CA LEU A 194 -4.92 -26.13 -1.60
C LEU A 194 -4.88 -26.40 -3.11
N SER A 195 -5.93 -26.01 -3.82
CA SER A 195 -6.03 -26.27 -5.26
C SER A 195 -6.42 -25.05 -6.08
N ASP A 196 -7.36 -24.25 -5.59
CA ASP A 196 -7.86 -23.05 -6.25
C ASP A 196 -6.97 -21.84 -5.89
N PRO A 197 -6.66 -20.91 -6.80
CA PRO A 197 -5.92 -19.68 -6.47
C PRO A 197 -6.51 -18.93 -5.28
N THR A 198 -7.83 -18.95 -5.08
CA THR A 198 -8.48 -18.32 -3.91
C THR A 198 -8.04 -18.96 -2.59
N ASP A 199 -7.79 -20.28 -2.54
CA ASP A 199 -7.27 -20.95 -1.34
C ASP A 199 -5.90 -20.38 -0.94
N PHE A 200 -5.04 -20.10 -1.94
CA PHE A 200 -3.73 -19.48 -1.74
C PHE A 200 -3.85 -17.99 -1.33
N SER A 201 -4.85 -17.28 -1.88
CA SER A 201 -5.17 -15.92 -1.44
C SER A 201 -5.59 -15.90 0.03
N ILE A 202 -6.43 -16.86 0.46
CA ILE A 202 -6.83 -17.00 1.86
C ILE A 202 -5.64 -17.36 2.75
N LEU A 203 -4.73 -18.23 2.32
CA LEU A 203 -3.52 -18.56 3.07
C LEU A 203 -2.66 -17.30 3.29
N GLY A 204 -2.46 -16.49 2.23
CA GLY A 204 -1.67 -15.25 2.31
C GLY A 204 -2.27 -14.25 3.29
N ASP A 205 -3.57 -14.03 3.24
CA ASP A 205 -4.32 -13.18 4.17
C ASP A 205 -4.23 -13.70 5.61
N TRP A 206 -4.46 -15.00 5.80
CA TRP A 206 -4.40 -15.62 7.11
C TRP A 206 -3.02 -15.44 7.77
N ILE A 207 -1.93 -15.61 7.02
CA ILE A 207 -0.57 -15.35 7.54
C ILE A 207 -0.47 -13.94 8.10
N GLY A 208 -0.96 -12.95 7.37
CA GLY A 208 -0.94 -11.56 7.78
C GLY A 208 -1.73 -11.26 9.06
N THR A 209 -2.90 -11.90 9.19
CA THR A 209 -3.79 -11.72 10.36
C THR A 209 -3.24 -12.36 11.64
N GLN A 210 -2.25 -13.27 11.56
CA GLN A 210 -1.63 -13.89 12.74
C GLN A 210 -0.58 -13.01 13.43
N ARG A 211 -0.34 -11.79 12.92
CA ARG A 211 0.69 -10.89 13.45
C ARG A 211 0.47 -10.61 14.93
N LYS A 212 1.54 -10.80 15.73
CA LYS A 212 1.56 -10.46 17.16
C LYS A 212 2.29 -9.14 17.39
N ALA A 213 1.81 -8.33 18.31
CA ALA A 213 2.46 -7.07 18.68
C ALA A 213 3.90 -7.26 19.22
N SER A 214 4.21 -8.45 19.75
CA SER A 214 5.55 -8.81 20.27
C SER A 214 6.58 -9.09 19.17
N TRP A 215 6.16 -9.28 17.93
CA TRP A 215 7.09 -9.61 16.84
C TRP A 215 7.93 -8.40 16.43
N LYS A 216 9.24 -8.56 16.54
CA LYS A 216 10.22 -7.56 16.06
C LYS A 216 10.63 -7.87 14.62
N MET A 217 9.78 -7.50 13.68
CA MET A 217 9.98 -7.72 12.25
C MET A 217 10.11 -6.38 11.51
N PRO A 218 11.29 -5.74 11.50
CA PRO A 218 11.46 -4.37 11.01
C PRO A 218 11.10 -4.21 9.53
N TYR A 219 11.27 -5.28 8.73
CA TYR A 219 10.94 -5.29 7.30
C TYR A 219 9.66 -6.09 6.98
N GLY A 220 8.88 -6.44 7.99
CA GLY A 220 7.66 -7.23 7.88
C GLY A 220 7.88 -8.74 8.04
N PRO A 221 6.80 -9.54 7.99
CA PRO A 221 6.88 -10.98 8.06
C PRO A 221 7.52 -11.55 6.78
N ILE A 222 8.49 -12.43 6.93
CA ILE A 222 9.15 -13.20 5.86
C ILE A 222 8.90 -14.68 6.15
N PRO A 223 7.76 -15.25 5.72
CA PRO A 223 7.41 -16.62 6.04
C PRO A 223 8.19 -17.64 5.21
N LEU A 224 8.63 -18.72 5.85
CA LEU A 224 8.96 -19.99 5.21
C LEU A 224 7.73 -20.88 5.26
N ILE A 225 7.14 -21.16 4.09
CA ILE A 225 5.91 -21.96 3.97
C ILE A 225 6.26 -23.39 3.61
N LYS A 226 5.85 -24.33 4.46
CA LYS A 226 6.05 -25.77 4.33
C LYS A 226 4.75 -26.48 3.99
N GLY A 227 4.83 -27.61 3.28
CA GLY A 227 3.68 -28.46 2.96
C GLY A 227 2.93 -28.04 1.69
N LEU A 228 3.41 -27.06 0.93
CA LEU A 228 2.90 -26.73 -0.39
C LEU A 228 3.64 -27.53 -1.48
N PRO A 229 3.00 -27.80 -2.65
CA PRO A 229 3.66 -28.36 -3.82
C PRO A 229 4.82 -27.47 -4.30
N ALA A 230 5.83 -28.09 -4.90
CA ALA A 230 6.98 -27.36 -5.45
C ALA A 230 6.62 -26.59 -6.73
N ASP A 231 5.64 -27.07 -7.47
CA ASP A 231 5.24 -26.66 -8.82
C ASP A 231 3.96 -25.81 -8.81
N LEU A 232 3.85 -24.88 -7.87
CA LEU A 232 2.72 -23.95 -7.86
C LEU A 232 2.61 -23.22 -9.19
N SER A 233 1.38 -23.10 -9.69
CA SER A 233 1.09 -22.32 -10.89
C SER A 233 1.41 -20.83 -10.67
N HIS A 234 1.50 -20.07 -11.77
CA HIS A 234 1.69 -18.62 -11.72
C HIS A 234 0.56 -17.94 -10.92
N GLU A 235 -0.69 -18.34 -11.15
CA GLU A 235 -1.87 -17.78 -10.51
C GLU A 235 -1.89 -18.07 -8.99
N GLN A 236 -1.47 -19.27 -8.58
CA GLN A 236 -1.37 -19.65 -7.17
C GLN A 236 -0.29 -18.82 -6.44
N LYS A 237 0.88 -18.64 -7.07
CA LYS A 237 1.96 -17.78 -6.56
C LYS A 237 1.52 -16.32 -6.45
N LYS A 238 0.84 -15.83 -7.48
CA LYS A 238 0.30 -14.46 -7.55
C LYS A 238 -0.73 -14.22 -6.45
N ALA A 239 -1.70 -15.09 -6.28
CA ALA A 239 -2.74 -14.99 -5.27
C ALA A 239 -2.17 -15.00 -3.83
N LEU A 240 -1.22 -15.91 -3.56
CA LEU A 240 -0.54 -16.02 -2.26
C LEU A 240 0.22 -14.75 -1.89
N THR A 241 1.09 -14.28 -2.79
CA THR A 241 1.93 -13.09 -2.53
C THR A 241 1.11 -11.81 -2.44
N ALA A 242 0.06 -11.68 -3.25
CA ALA A 242 -0.79 -10.50 -3.23
C ALA A 242 -1.50 -10.33 -1.89
N ALA A 243 -2.08 -11.39 -1.36
CA ALA A 243 -2.78 -11.35 -0.08
C ALA A 243 -1.83 -11.18 1.12
N ALA A 244 -0.68 -11.86 1.10
CA ALA A 244 0.34 -11.69 2.14
C ALA A 244 0.88 -10.26 2.20
N ALA A 245 1.03 -9.60 1.04
CA ALA A 245 1.52 -8.22 0.93
C ALA A 245 0.59 -7.19 1.59
N ASN A 246 -0.72 -7.45 1.76
CA ASN A 246 -1.67 -6.57 2.45
C ASN A 246 -1.20 -6.23 3.87
N TYR A 247 -0.53 -7.17 4.51
CA TYR A 247 -0.05 -7.04 5.90
C TYR A 247 1.46 -6.79 5.99
N GLY A 248 2.05 -6.31 4.90
CA GLY A 248 3.45 -5.90 4.87
C GLY A 248 4.46 -7.02 4.63
N CYS A 249 4.04 -8.21 4.17
CA CYS A 249 4.94 -9.27 3.73
C CYS A 249 5.65 -8.85 2.43
N PRO A 250 6.98 -8.64 2.45
CA PRO A 250 7.69 -8.17 1.26
C PRO A 250 8.30 -9.31 0.44
N LEU A 251 8.33 -10.52 1.01
CA LEU A 251 9.06 -11.68 0.51
C LEU A 251 8.57 -12.92 1.26
N LEU A 252 8.46 -14.04 0.57
CA LEU A 252 8.19 -15.35 1.19
C LEU A 252 9.03 -16.45 0.52
N TYR A 253 9.21 -17.55 1.23
CA TYR A 253 9.91 -18.74 0.76
C TYR A 253 9.01 -19.98 0.82
N LEU A 254 9.18 -20.85 -0.16
CA LEU A 254 8.64 -22.22 -0.12
C LEU A 254 9.73 -23.17 0.39
N ASP A 255 9.36 -24.23 1.11
CA ASP A 255 10.30 -25.16 1.80
C ASP A 255 11.35 -25.80 0.89
N ASN A 256 11.06 -25.89 -0.39
CA ASN A 256 11.90 -26.50 -1.42
C ASN A 256 12.66 -25.48 -2.31
N ALA A 257 12.51 -24.20 -2.03
CA ALA A 257 13.15 -23.10 -2.78
C ALA A 257 13.57 -21.98 -1.81
N GLY A 258 14.84 -21.65 -1.77
CA GLY A 258 15.37 -20.52 -1.01
C GLY A 258 16.43 -20.87 0.04
N PRO A 259 17.00 -19.86 0.72
CA PRO A 259 18.01 -20.06 1.73
C PRO A 259 17.46 -20.88 2.92
N ARG A 260 18.33 -21.69 3.53
CA ARG A 260 17.97 -22.37 4.78
C ARG A 260 17.78 -21.30 5.86
N PRO A 261 16.62 -21.29 6.55
CA PRO A 261 16.37 -20.32 7.60
C PRO A 261 17.36 -20.47 8.76
N PRO A 262 17.66 -19.39 9.49
CA PRO A 262 18.35 -19.48 10.76
C PRO A 262 17.60 -20.43 11.72
N ALA A 263 18.31 -21.03 12.64
CA ALA A 263 17.74 -22.04 13.57
C ALA A 263 16.72 -21.50 14.56
N GLN A 264 16.51 -20.20 14.63
CA GLN A 264 15.58 -19.54 15.58
C GLN A 264 14.48 -18.81 14.82
N PHE A 265 13.26 -19.37 14.85
CA PHE A 265 12.05 -18.69 14.44
C PHE A 265 11.29 -18.21 15.68
N GLU A 266 10.73 -17.03 15.62
CA GLU A 266 9.94 -16.48 16.71
C GLU A 266 8.64 -17.27 16.92
N ASP A 267 8.05 -17.79 15.82
CA ASP A 267 6.79 -18.53 15.87
C ASP A 267 6.67 -19.58 14.76
N ARG A 268 5.80 -20.57 15.03
CA ARG A 268 5.31 -21.56 14.07
C ARG A 268 3.80 -21.48 14.00
N LEU A 269 3.28 -21.28 12.79
CA LEU A 269 1.85 -21.23 12.54
C LEU A 269 1.41 -22.51 11.78
N MET A 270 0.23 -22.99 12.10
CA MET A 270 -0.37 -24.16 11.46
C MET A 270 -1.61 -23.72 10.70
N PHE A 271 -1.65 -23.98 9.39
CA PHE A 271 -2.80 -23.72 8.54
C PHE A 271 -3.36 -25.07 8.02
N GLY A 272 -4.54 -25.41 8.46
CA GLY A 272 -5.22 -26.65 8.10
C GLY A 272 -6.60 -26.41 7.50
N GLU A 273 -7.34 -27.50 7.32
CA GLU A 273 -8.70 -27.44 6.78
C GLU A 273 -9.63 -26.57 7.60
N ARG A 274 -9.49 -26.60 8.93
CA ARG A 274 -10.30 -25.80 9.84
C ARG A 274 -10.10 -24.30 9.61
N GLU A 275 -8.86 -23.86 9.47
CA GLU A 275 -8.51 -22.45 9.23
C GLU A 275 -9.04 -22.00 7.85
N LEU A 276 -8.88 -22.84 6.83
CA LEU A 276 -9.38 -22.56 5.48
C LEU A 276 -10.91 -22.43 5.47
N GLN A 277 -11.62 -23.38 6.03
CA GLN A 277 -13.09 -23.35 6.06
C GLN A 277 -13.64 -22.21 6.92
N ALA A 278 -13.01 -21.93 8.07
CA ALA A 278 -13.41 -20.81 8.91
C ALA A 278 -13.28 -19.47 8.19
N ARG A 279 -12.23 -19.30 7.35
CA ARG A 279 -12.08 -18.06 6.55
C ARG A 279 -13.13 -17.99 5.45
N TYR A 280 -13.41 -19.06 4.70
CA TYR A 280 -14.47 -19.06 3.71
C TYR A 280 -15.83 -18.74 4.33
N GLU A 281 -16.16 -19.32 5.48
CA GLU A 281 -17.43 -19.03 6.17
C GLU A 281 -17.52 -17.58 6.65
N ALA A 282 -16.42 -17.01 7.15
CA ALA A 282 -16.37 -15.61 7.57
C ALA A 282 -16.53 -14.62 6.40
N LEU A 283 -16.08 -15.00 5.21
CA LEU A 283 -16.06 -14.18 3.99
C LEU A 283 -17.23 -14.42 3.06
N ARG A 284 -18.04 -15.44 3.34
CA ARG A 284 -19.21 -15.80 2.56
C ARG A 284 -20.20 -14.63 2.47
N PRO A 285 -20.78 -14.37 1.27
CA PRO A 285 -21.78 -13.33 1.12
C PRO A 285 -23.06 -13.71 1.88
N ARG A 286 -23.53 -12.77 2.70
CA ARG A 286 -24.81 -12.90 3.46
C ARG A 286 -25.98 -12.21 2.78
N SER A 287 -25.71 -11.50 1.71
CA SER A 287 -26.70 -10.85 0.84
C SER A 287 -26.23 -10.94 -0.61
N ALA A 288 -27.14 -10.82 -1.56
CA ALA A 288 -26.79 -10.82 -2.98
C ALA A 288 -25.80 -9.70 -3.28
N PRO A 289 -24.66 -9.99 -3.95
CA PRO A 289 -23.75 -8.93 -4.40
C PRO A 289 -24.42 -8.10 -5.49
N SER A 290 -24.01 -6.83 -5.59
CA SER A 290 -24.44 -5.94 -6.67
C SER A 290 -23.45 -5.89 -7.82
N LEU A 291 -22.22 -6.34 -7.60
CA LEU A 291 -21.14 -6.43 -8.58
C LEU A 291 -20.19 -7.56 -8.22
N ILE A 292 -19.72 -8.28 -9.24
CA ILE A 292 -18.64 -9.27 -9.10
C ILE A 292 -17.41 -8.71 -9.81
N VAL A 293 -16.26 -8.76 -9.12
CA VAL A 293 -14.97 -8.28 -9.65
C VAL A 293 -13.91 -9.38 -9.58
N ILE A 294 -13.24 -9.65 -10.69
CA ILE A 294 -12.16 -10.61 -10.84
C ILE A 294 -10.92 -9.89 -11.38
N GLY A 295 -9.72 -10.30 -10.97
CA GLY A 295 -8.47 -9.70 -11.43
C GLY A 295 -7.88 -8.71 -10.43
N CYS A 296 -7.65 -9.17 -9.21
CA CYS A 296 -6.85 -8.48 -8.21
C CYS A 296 -5.83 -9.46 -7.56
N PRO A 297 -4.54 -9.37 -7.96
CA PRO A 297 -3.96 -8.51 -9.01
C PRO A 297 -4.57 -8.75 -10.39
N GLN A 298 -4.32 -7.81 -11.31
CA GLN A 298 -4.85 -7.89 -12.69
C GLN A 298 -4.72 -9.30 -13.26
N ALA A 299 -5.79 -9.76 -13.92
CA ALA A 299 -5.90 -11.13 -14.39
C ALA A 299 -4.81 -11.46 -15.43
N SER A 300 -4.11 -12.57 -15.24
CA SER A 300 -3.23 -13.17 -16.23
C SER A 300 -4.03 -13.73 -17.41
N VAL A 301 -3.37 -14.04 -18.51
CA VAL A 301 -4.01 -14.73 -19.66
C VAL A 301 -4.63 -16.06 -19.20
N GLY A 302 -4.00 -16.78 -18.25
CA GLY A 302 -4.53 -18.02 -17.68
C GLY A 302 -5.83 -17.81 -16.89
N GLU A 303 -5.91 -16.74 -16.10
CA GLU A 303 -7.15 -16.39 -15.37
C GLU A 303 -8.24 -15.89 -16.31
N ILE A 304 -7.92 -15.08 -17.33
CA ILE A 304 -8.87 -14.67 -18.38
C ILE A 304 -9.44 -15.91 -19.10
N LYS A 305 -8.57 -16.88 -19.42
CA LYS A 305 -8.98 -18.14 -20.03
C LYS A 305 -9.94 -18.92 -19.11
N ALA A 306 -9.61 -19.03 -17.83
CA ALA A 306 -10.47 -19.74 -16.86
C ALA A 306 -11.86 -19.10 -16.75
N VAL A 307 -11.94 -17.76 -16.75
CA VAL A 307 -13.22 -17.02 -16.78
C VAL A 307 -13.97 -17.27 -18.09
N ALA A 308 -13.31 -17.11 -19.25
CA ALA A 308 -13.91 -17.25 -20.56
C ALA A 308 -14.47 -18.67 -20.80
N GLU A 309 -13.74 -19.70 -20.35
CA GLU A 309 -14.18 -21.09 -20.47
C GLU A 309 -15.43 -21.38 -19.63
N GLN A 310 -15.52 -20.83 -18.43
CA GLN A 310 -16.71 -20.97 -17.58
C GLN A 310 -17.92 -20.17 -18.10
N LEU A 311 -17.69 -19.05 -18.79
CA LEU A 311 -18.73 -18.23 -19.41
C LEU A 311 -19.19 -18.77 -20.78
N ARG A 312 -18.52 -19.78 -21.34
CA ARG A 312 -18.84 -20.30 -22.67
C ARG A 312 -20.27 -20.81 -22.75
N GLY A 313 -21.09 -20.16 -23.59
CA GLY A 313 -22.50 -20.48 -23.75
C GLY A 313 -23.40 -20.04 -22.59
N GLN A 314 -22.87 -19.26 -21.67
CA GLN A 314 -23.61 -18.69 -20.54
C GLN A 314 -23.84 -17.17 -20.78
N GLN A 315 -24.84 -16.63 -20.08
CA GLN A 315 -25.12 -15.20 -20.03
C GLN A 315 -25.00 -14.68 -18.59
N VAL A 316 -24.46 -13.49 -18.42
CA VAL A 316 -24.46 -12.77 -17.16
C VAL A 316 -25.81 -12.11 -16.99
N GLU A 317 -26.69 -12.73 -16.20
CA GLU A 317 -28.11 -12.33 -16.09
C GLU A 317 -28.46 -11.70 -14.73
N THR A 318 -27.73 -12.07 -13.68
CA THR A 318 -28.14 -11.72 -12.31
C THR A 318 -27.30 -10.61 -11.68
N VAL A 319 -25.98 -10.73 -11.78
CA VAL A 319 -25.03 -9.79 -11.18
C VAL A 319 -23.98 -9.42 -12.21
N PRO A 320 -23.72 -8.13 -12.51
CA PRO A 320 -22.65 -7.71 -13.42
C PRO A 320 -21.31 -8.31 -13.02
N LEU A 321 -20.56 -8.78 -14.01
CA LEU A 321 -19.22 -9.36 -13.83
C LEU A 321 -18.18 -8.51 -14.58
N TRP A 322 -17.22 -7.98 -13.83
CA TRP A 322 -16.10 -7.22 -14.36
C TRP A 322 -14.79 -7.98 -14.14
N VAL A 323 -14.02 -8.14 -15.21
CA VAL A 323 -12.70 -8.77 -15.20
C VAL A 323 -11.66 -7.71 -15.50
N PHE A 324 -10.70 -7.53 -14.60
CA PHE A 324 -9.66 -6.50 -14.69
C PHE A 324 -8.34 -7.12 -15.14
N THR A 325 -7.69 -6.52 -16.12
CA THR A 325 -6.42 -7.03 -16.67
C THR A 325 -5.51 -5.89 -17.15
N SER A 326 -4.32 -6.23 -17.65
CA SER A 326 -3.45 -5.29 -18.35
C SER A 326 -3.80 -5.24 -19.86
N SER A 327 -3.44 -4.16 -20.54
CA SER A 327 -3.60 -4.05 -22.00
C SER A 327 -2.84 -5.15 -22.75
N GLN A 328 -1.66 -5.54 -22.25
CA GLN A 328 -0.90 -6.66 -22.83
C GLN A 328 -1.70 -7.96 -22.78
N ASN A 329 -2.21 -8.34 -21.59
CA ASN A 329 -2.96 -9.57 -21.42
C ASN A 329 -4.30 -9.55 -22.17
N LYS A 330 -4.97 -8.39 -22.24
CA LYS A 330 -6.20 -8.21 -23.05
C LYS A 330 -5.91 -8.43 -24.53
N THR A 331 -4.83 -7.83 -25.06
CA THR A 331 -4.42 -8.03 -26.46
C THR A 331 -4.17 -9.51 -26.80
N ILE A 332 -3.52 -10.25 -25.88
CA ILE A 332 -3.32 -11.70 -26.04
C ILE A 332 -4.66 -12.43 -25.99
N ALA A 333 -5.52 -12.09 -25.04
CA ALA A 333 -6.86 -12.70 -24.90
C ALA A 333 -7.75 -12.45 -26.13
N GLU A 334 -7.65 -11.27 -26.75
CA GLU A 334 -8.34 -10.96 -28.02
C GLU A 334 -7.86 -11.84 -29.17
N LYS A 335 -6.54 -11.99 -29.33
CA LYS A 335 -5.95 -12.86 -30.36
C LYS A 335 -6.33 -14.34 -30.17
N LEU A 336 -6.58 -14.76 -28.93
CA LEU A 336 -7.01 -16.13 -28.59
C LEU A 336 -8.54 -16.30 -28.63
N GLY A 337 -9.32 -15.25 -28.94
CA GLY A 337 -10.78 -15.27 -28.94
C GLY A 337 -11.42 -15.37 -27.53
N LEU A 338 -10.63 -15.22 -26.47
CA LEU A 338 -11.11 -15.29 -25.08
C LEU A 338 -11.90 -14.03 -24.69
N ALA A 339 -11.45 -12.86 -25.16
CA ALA A 339 -12.13 -11.59 -24.92
C ALA A 339 -13.54 -11.58 -25.56
N ASP A 340 -13.71 -12.22 -26.72
CA ASP A 340 -15.01 -12.35 -27.37
C ASP A 340 -15.98 -13.22 -26.59
N LEU A 341 -15.51 -14.31 -25.99
CA LEU A 341 -16.34 -15.16 -25.13
C LEU A 341 -16.86 -14.39 -23.91
N ILE A 342 -15.98 -13.60 -23.27
CA ILE A 342 -16.36 -12.75 -22.12
C ILE A 342 -17.37 -11.70 -22.57
N ARG A 343 -17.13 -11.00 -23.66
CA ARG A 343 -18.04 -9.96 -24.19
C ARG A 343 -19.40 -10.54 -24.59
N GLN A 344 -19.42 -11.68 -25.26
CA GLN A 344 -20.66 -12.37 -25.67
C GLN A 344 -21.51 -12.79 -24.49
N SER A 345 -20.91 -13.10 -23.34
CA SER A 345 -21.64 -13.40 -22.11
C SER A 345 -22.26 -12.18 -21.42
N GLY A 346 -21.94 -10.96 -21.84
CA GLY A 346 -22.35 -9.72 -21.18
C GLY A 346 -21.43 -9.28 -20.03
N ALA A 347 -20.33 -9.98 -19.76
CA ALA A 347 -19.32 -9.55 -18.82
C ALA A 347 -18.39 -8.49 -19.45
N LEU A 348 -17.77 -7.63 -18.61
CA LEU A 348 -16.78 -6.65 -19.07
C LEU A 348 -15.37 -7.17 -18.83
N LEU A 349 -14.50 -7.01 -19.85
CA LEU A 349 -13.06 -7.19 -19.73
C LEU A 349 -12.41 -5.79 -19.78
N LEU A 350 -12.07 -5.28 -18.60
CA LEU A 350 -11.53 -3.93 -18.39
C LEU A 350 -10.00 -3.98 -18.36
N GLU A 351 -9.35 -3.01 -19.00
CA GLU A 351 -7.90 -2.92 -19.02
C GLU A 351 -7.36 -1.68 -18.31
N ASN A 352 -6.07 -1.73 -17.96
CA ASN A 352 -5.33 -0.58 -17.43
C ASN A 352 -5.83 -0.03 -16.09
N THR A 353 -6.75 -0.73 -15.44
CA THR A 353 -7.31 -0.40 -14.14
C THR A 353 -7.38 -1.63 -13.23
N CYS A 354 -7.74 -1.47 -11.98
CA CYS A 354 -7.92 -2.60 -11.05
C CYS A 354 -9.06 -2.33 -10.05
N PRO A 355 -9.63 -3.39 -9.46
CA PRO A 355 -10.81 -3.27 -8.58
C PRO A 355 -10.60 -2.36 -7.36
N GLU A 356 -9.36 -2.21 -6.88
CA GLU A 356 -9.07 -1.43 -5.66
C GLU A 356 -9.19 0.07 -5.86
N VAL A 357 -8.90 0.55 -7.08
CA VAL A 357 -8.72 1.98 -7.39
C VAL A 357 -9.81 2.58 -8.25
N VAL A 358 -10.86 1.81 -8.53
CA VAL A 358 -12.10 2.30 -9.16
C VAL A 358 -12.96 2.98 -8.10
N PRO A 359 -13.43 4.21 -8.32
CA PRO A 359 -14.43 4.84 -7.45
C PRO A 359 -15.82 4.30 -7.80
N TYR A 360 -16.24 3.27 -7.11
CA TYR A 360 -17.57 2.68 -7.33
C TYR A 360 -18.69 3.65 -6.96
N ASP A 361 -19.71 3.72 -7.82
CA ASP A 361 -20.90 4.53 -7.53
C ASP A 361 -21.75 3.84 -6.44
N PRO A 362 -21.84 4.42 -5.23
CA PRO A 362 -22.57 3.83 -4.13
C PRO A 362 -24.10 3.86 -4.32
N THR A 363 -24.61 4.45 -5.40
CA THR A 363 -26.05 4.41 -5.69
C THR A 363 -26.49 3.03 -6.14
N TRP A 364 -25.62 2.27 -6.83
CA TRP A 364 -25.93 0.93 -7.32
C TRP A 364 -24.95 -0.17 -6.82
N VAL A 365 -23.69 0.14 -6.54
CA VAL A 365 -22.75 -0.82 -5.94
C VAL A 365 -22.90 -0.77 -4.42
N LYS A 366 -23.48 -1.81 -3.83
CA LYS A 366 -23.72 -1.92 -2.39
C LYS A 366 -22.89 -3.02 -1.73
N HIS A 367 -22.55 -4.06 -2.49
CA HIS A 367 -21.82 -5.23 -2.02
C HIS A 367 -21.06 -5.84 -3.19
N ILE A 368 -19.77 -6.05 -3.01
CA ILE A 368 -18.89 -6.63 -4.03
C ILE A 368 -18.57 -8.09 -3.66
N LEU A 369 -18.57 -8.96 -4.66
CA LEU A 369 -18.05 -10.32 -4.56
C LEU A 369 -16.78 -10.42 -5.40
N THR A 370 -15.76 -11.10 -4.88
CA THR A 370 -14.47 -11.29 -5.56
C THR A 370 -13.89 -12.68 -5.24
N ASN A 371 -12.84 -13.08 -5.97
CA ASN A 371 -12.04 -14.27 -5.67
C ASN A 371 -10.69 -13.94 -5.02
N SER A 372 -10.50 -12.68 -4.58
CA SER A 372 -9.22 -12.17 -4.10
C SER A 372 -9.31 -11.53 -2.71
N MET A 373 -8.48 -11.99 -1.78
CA MET A 373 -8.32 -11.35 -0.46
C MET A 373 -7.65 -9.99 -0.54
N LYS A 374 -6.86 -9.70 -1.60
CA LYS A 374 -6.32 -8.37 -1.82
C LYS A 374 -7.43 -7.39 -2.17
N ALA A 375 -8.33 -7.75 -3.08
CA ALA A 375 -9.49 -6.93 -3.42
C ALA A 375 -10.40 -6.71 -2.20
N GLU A 376 -10.71 -7.77 -1.44
CA GLU A 376 -11.53 -7.66 -0.22
C GLU A 376 -10.93 -6.65 0.75
N HIS A 377 -9.64 -6.76 1.04
CA HIS A 377 -8.94 -5.90 1.98
C HIS A 377 -9.03 -4.41 1.61
N TYR A 378 -8.74 -4.06 0.35
CA TYR A 378 -8.66 -2.65 -0.07
C TYR A 378 -10.01 -2.03 -0.46
N ILE A 379 -10.94 -2.79 -1.03
CA ILE A 379 -12.29 -2.28 -1.35
C ILE A 379 -13.08 -2.00 -0.08
N LYS A 380 -12.95 -2.86 0.93
CA LYS A 380 -13.61 -2.72 2.22
C LYS A 380 -13.00 -1.64 3.08
N SER A 381 -11.71 -1.37 2.95
CA SER A 381 -11.02 -0.31 3.67
C SER A 381 -11.34 1.07 3.09
N GLY A 382 -10.82 2.14 3.69
CA GLY A 382 -11.19 3.53 3.51
C GLY A 382 -11.37 4.11 2.11
N LEU A 383 -10.86 3.47 1.02
CA LEU A 383 -11.01 4.03 -0.32
C LEU A 383 -12.44 3.96 -0.86
N ASN A 384 -13.09 2.81 -0.72
CA ASN A 384 -14.46 2.60 -1.18
C ASN A 384 -15.44 2.31 -0.03
N GLY A 385 -14.96 1.73 1.08
CA GLY A 385 -15.78 1.42 2.25
C GLY A 385 -16.93 0.42 1.97
N LEU A 386 -16.81 -0.38 0.90
CA LEU A 386 -17.88 -1.26 0.45
C LEU A 386 -17.79 -2.64 1.09
N PRO A 387 -18.90 -3.20 1.59
CA PRO A 387 -18.97 -4.60 1.97
C PRO A 387 -18.45 -5.50 0.84
N THR A 388 -17.50 -6.37 1.15
CA THR A 388 -16.86 -7.24 0.15
C THR A 388 -16.77 -8.66 0.69
N SER A 389 -17.17 -9.63 -0.14
CA SER A 389 -17.15 -11.05 0.15
C SER A 389 -16.23 -11.79 -0.79
N VAL A 390 -15.77 -12.98 -0.38
CA VAL A 390 -14.83 -13.79 -1.18
C VAL A 390 -15.38 -15.19 -1.39
N MET A 391 -15.36 -15.64 -2.65
CA MET A 391 -15.68 -16.99 -3.06
C MET A 391 -14.71 -17.43 -4.17
N ARG A 392 -14.67 -18.73 -4.47
CA ARG A 392 -13.88 -19.23 -5.60
C ARG A 392 -14.41 -18.70 -6.93
N LEU A 393 -13.54 -18.66 -7.94
CA LEU A 393 -13.90 -18.16 -9.28
C LEU A 393 -15.15 -18.86 -9.82
N ALA A 394 -15.25 -20.18 -9.68
CA ALA A 394 -16.39 -20.93 -10.17
C ALA A 394 -17.72 -20.51 -9.53
N ASP A 395 -17.71 -20.23 -8.23
CA ASP A 395 -18.88 -19.75 -7.51
C ASP A 395 -19.26 -18.32 -7.95
N CYS A 396 -18.27 -17.46 -8.14
CA CYS A 396 -18.47 -16.10 -8.65
C CYS A 396 -19.16 -16.11 -10.01
N VAL A 397 -18.68 -16.95 -10.95
CA VAL A 397 -19.28 -17.09 -12.28
C VAL A 397 -20.68 -17.71 -12.20
N ALA A 398 -20.88 -18.74 -11.38
CA ALA A 398 -22.20 -19.38 -11.21
C ALA A 398 -23.25 -18.39 -10.65
N ILE A 399 -22.84 -17.49 -9.77
CA ILE A 399 -23.71 -16.41 -9.27
C ILE A 399 -23.99 -15.39 -10.37
N ALA A 400 -22.99 -14.94 -11.13
CA ALA A 400 -23.16 -13.98 -12.21
C ALA A 400 -24.15 -14.49 -13.28
N THR A 401 -24.11 -15.78 -13.59
CA THR A 401 -24.94 -16.43 -14.61
C THR A 401 -26.29 -16.95 -14.09
N GLY A 402 -26.60 -16.75 -12.80
CA GLY A 402 -27.85 -17.19 -12.20
C GLY A 402 -27.96 -18.70 -11.92
N GLN A 403 -26.88 -19.48 -12.12
CA GLN A 403 -26.85 -20.91 -11.80
C GLN A 403 -26.95 -21.19 -10.30
N VAL A 404 -26.43 -20.23 -9.49
CA VAL A 404 -26.51 -20.23 -8.03
C VAL A 404 -27.07 -18.92 -7.56
N SER A 405 -28.07 -18.97 -6.69
CA SER A 405 -28.64 -17.80 -6.03
C SER A 405 -28.22 -17.75 -4.56
N ILE A 406 -27.74 -16.60 -4.11
CA ILE A 406 -27.52 -16.35 -2.69
C ILE A 406 -28.89 -16.09 -2.08
N ARG A 407 -29.42 -17.04 -1.30
CA ARG A 407 -30.62 -16.80 -0.49
C ARG A 407 -30.25 -15.84 0.62
N HIS A 408 -31.10 -14.83 0.85
CA HIS A 408 -31.01 -14.05 2.08
C HIS A 408 -31.20 -15.01 3.25
N ASP A 409 -30.17 -15.28 4.01
CA ASP A 409 -30.36 -15.78 5.35
C ASP A 409 -31.12 -14.68 6.08
N GLN A 410 -32.43 -14.87 6.33
CA GLN A 410 -33.11 -14.01 7.27
C GLN A 410 -32.30 -14.12 8.56
N PRO A 411 -31.82 -13.02 9.13
CA PRO A 411 -31.13 -13.12 10.38
C PRO A 411 -32.15 -13.65 11.40
N ASP A 412 -31.92 -14.82 11.93
CA ASP A 412 -32.35 -15.14 13.28
C ASP A 412 -31.58 -14.19 14.22
N VAL A 413 -31.94 -12.91 14.12
CA VAL A 413 -31.41 -11.88 14.99
C VAL A 413 -32.14 -11.99 16.32
N LYS A 414 -31.65 -12.87 17.16
CA LYS A 414 -31.46 -12.42 18.52
C LYS A 414 -30.29 -11.44 18.47
N PRO A 415 -30.51 -10.17 18.81
CA PRO A 415 -29.41 -9.22 18.88
C PRO A 415 -28.35 -9.85 19.78
N ALA A 416 -27.17 -10.11 19.22
CA ALA A 416 -26.01 -10.46 20.02
C ALA A 416 -25.90 -9.35 21.06
N ALA A 417 -25.99 -9.73 22.33
CA ALA A 417 -25.80 -8.78 23.41
C ALA A 417 -24.48 -8.05 23.13
N ALA A 418 -24.56 -6.73 23.07
CA ALA A 418 -23.41 -5.88 22.89
C ALA A 418 -22.27 -6.43 23.76
N PRO A 419 -21.04 -6.57 23.24
CA PRO A 419 -19.94 -7.06 24.05
C PRO A 419 -19.95 -6.21 25.31
N LYS A 420 -20.13 -6.85 26.46
CA LYS A 420 -20.05 -6.18 27.75
C LYS A 420 -18.72 -5.45 27.72
N LYS A 421 -18.77 -4.12 27.77
CA LYS A 421 -17.60 -3.28 27.99
C LYS A 421 -16.83 -3.97 29.12
N SER A 422 -15.67 -4.53 28.81
CA SER A 422 -14.77 -5.00 29.83
C SER A 422 -14.55 -3.79 30.72
N SER A 423 -14.97 -3.89 31.96
CA SER A 423 -14.70 -2.89 32.96
C SER A 423 -13.19 -2.73 32.98
N ILE A 424 -12.68 -1.66 32.43
CA ILE A 424 -11.33 -1.19 32.65
C ILE A 424 -11.30 -0.96 34.15
N VAL A 425 -10.64 -1.88 34.84
CA VAL A 425 -10.30 -1.72 36.24
C VAL A 425 -9.49 -0.43 36.31
N ASN A 426 -10.11 0.59 36.87
CA ASN A 426 -9.46 1.83 37.25
C ASN A 426 -8.32 1.44 38.21
N ARG A 427 -7.12 1.18 37.68
CA ARG A 427 -5.92 1.21 38.50
C ARG A 427 -5.70 2.67 38.83
N GLN A 428 -6.04 3.02 40.05
CA GLN A 428 -5.60 4.25 40.67
C GLN A 428 -4.13 4.45 40.31
N SER A 429 -3.84 5.48 39.53
CA SER A 429 -2.51 5.98 39.35
C SER A 429 -1.97 6.36 40.71
N SER A 430 -1.01 5.60 41.20
CA SER A 430 -0.14 6.04 42.28
C SER A 430 0.55 7.31 41.80
N ILE A 431 0.19 8.42 42.41
CA ILE A 431 0.86 9.70 42.28
C ILE A 431 2.32 9.47 42.66
N LEU A 432 3.21 9.40 41.71
CA LEU A 432 4.64 9.56 41.94
C LEU A 432 4.87 11.03 42.30
N PRO A 433 5.69 11.32 43.31
CA PRO A 433 5.91 12.69 43.75
C PRO A 433 6.59 13.48 42.64
N ALA A 434 6.08 14.68 42.40
CA ALA A 434 6.73 15.71 41.60
C ALA A 434 8.14 15.98 42.12
N THR A 435 9.16 15.56 41.36
CA THR A 435 10.53 15.96 41.61
C THR A 435 11.05 16.68 40.39
N ALA A 436 11.52 17.89 40.63
CA ALA A 436 12.35 18.76 39.80
C ALA A 436 11.68 19.51 38.62
N SER A 437 11.61 20.80 38.77
CA SER A 437 11.43 21.86 37.78
C SER A 437 12.52 21.80 36.71
N GLY A 438 12.33 20.98 35.68
CA GLY A 438 13.09 20.98 34.46
C GLY A 438 12.14 20.68 33.33
N VAL A 439 12.00 21.56 32.36
CA VAL A 439 11.24 21.32 31.14
C VAL A 439 11.81 20.08 30.45
N GLU A 440 11.06 19.00 30.42
CA GLU A 440 11.51 17.74 29.82
C GLU A 440 11.71 17.94 28.31
N THR A 441 12.93 17.66 27.85
CA THR A 441 13.32 17.85 26.45
C THR A 441 13.61 16.48 25.83
N PHE A 442 12.86 16.13 24.80
CA PHE A 442 13.07 14.92 24.02
C PHE A 442 13.98 15.19 22.82
N ARG A 443 14.72 14.17 22.37
CA ARG A 443 15.67 14.27 21.28
C ARG A 443 15.38 13.24 20.21
N GLY A 444 15.56 13.66 18.96
CA GLY A 444 15.43 12.85 17.76
C GLY A 444 16.33 13.37 16.64
N SER A 445 16.09 12.92 15.43
CA SER A 445 16.82 13.28 14.22
C SER A 445 15.91 13.96 13.21
N GLY A 446 16.48 14.84 12.37
CA GLY A 446 15.78 15.47 11.25
C GLY A 446 16.31 15.00 9.90
N LEU A 447 15.58 15.30 8.81
CA LEU A 447 16.01 14.96 7.45
C LEU A 447 17.19 15.86 7.02
N PRO A 448 18.29 15.32 6.45
CA PRO A 448 19.46 16.11 6.04
C PRO A 448 19.16 17.25 5.07
N SER A 449 18.17 17.11 4.19
CA SER A 449 17.81 18.14 3.21
C SER A 449 17.17 19.38 3.84
N GLN A 450 16.65 19.26 5.06
CA GLN A 450 16.02 20.36 5.79
C GLN A 450 17.07 21.14 6.59
N GLY A 451 17.02 22.46 6.51
CA GLY A 451 17.89 23.34 7.29
C GLY A 451 17.51 23.41 8.77
N ASP A 452 18.28 24.21 9.53
CA ASP A 452 17.95 24.53 10.92
C ASP A 452 16.63 25.31 10.99
N PHE A 453 15.79 24.95 11.96
CA PHE A 453 14.53 25.65 12.20
C PHE A 453 14.19 25.70 13.70
N THR A 454 13.30 26.60 14.04
CA THR A 454 12.61 26.65 15.33
C THR A 454 11.15 26.95 15.06
N LEU A 455 10.27 26.11 15.56
CA LEU A 455 8.82 26.23 15.41
C LEU A 455 8.15 26.08 16.76
N THR A 456 7.07 26.82 16.95
CA THR A 456 6.21 26.76 18.12
C THR A 456 4.79 26.51 17.67
N GLY A 457 4.06 25.63 18.31
CA GLY A 457 2.69 25.36 17.93
C GLY A 457 1.97 24.43 18.88
N GLU A 458 0.67 24.33 18.69
CA GLU A 458 -0.17 23.37 19.41
C GLU A 458 0.17 21.92 18.97
N ALA A 459 0.35 21.04 19.92
CA ALA A 459 0.57 19.62 19.66
C ALA A 459 -0.74 18.89 19.32
N PHE A 460 -0.69 18.04 18.32
CA PHE A 460 -1.65 16.95 18.07
C PHE A 460 -0.94 15.65 18.37
N VAL A 461 -1.42 14.85 19.33
CA VAL A 461 -0.73 13.64 19.79
C VAL A 461 -1.66 12.43 19.73
N THR A 462 -1.13 11.32 19.20
CA THR A 462 -1.78 9.99 19.27
C THR A 462 -0.71 8.91 19.45
N ASP A 463 -1.00 7.90 20.24
CA ASP A 463 -0.16 6.70 20.43
C ASP A 463 -0.44 5.60 19.40
N ALA A 464 -1.45 5.78 18.55
CA ALA A 464 -1.78 4.90 17.43
C ALA A 464 -1.13 5.40 16.13
N PRO A 465 -0.69 4.48 15.23
CA PRO A 465 -0.25 4.83 13.89
C PRO A 465 -1.38 5.46 13.07
N ILE A 466 -1.07 6.45 12.23
CA ILE A 466 -2.06 7.14 11.38
C ILE A 466 -2.12 6.50 9.99
N THR A 467 -3.32 6.11 9.56
CA THR A 467 -3.58 5.64 8.19
C THR A 467 -4.01 6.83 7.32
N PHE A 468 -3.07 7.44 6.59
CA PHE A 468 -3.38 8.63 5.79
C PHE A 468 -4.37 8.34 4.66
N LEU A 469 -4.11 7.27 3.87
CA LEU A 469 -4.95 6.96 2.72
C LEU A 469 -6.31 6.40 3.15
N GLY A 470 -7.36 7.13 2.81
CA GLY A 470 -8.75 6.76 3.06
C GLY A 470 -9.29 7.13 4.43
N PHE A 471 -8.41 7.54 5.38
CA PHE A 471 -8.83 7.85 6.75
C PHE A 471 -8.39 9.25 7.24
N VAL A 472 -7.64 9.99 6.44
CA VAL A 472 -7.42 11.41 6.69
C VAL A 472 -8.16 12.21 5.64
N ASN A 473 -9.08 13.06 6.09
CA ASN A 473 -9.84 13.95 5.23
C ASN A 473 -8.88 14.96 4.57
N ARG A 474 -8.88 14.95 3.24
CA ARG A 474 -7.91 15.72 2.43
C ARG A 474 -8.19 17.22 2.37
N ASP A 475 -9.35 17.66 2.86
CA ASP A 475 -9.75 19.07 2.89
C ASP A 475 -9.55 19.71 4.27
N THR A 476 -9.54 18.90 5.33
CA THR A 476 -9.57 19.40 6.71
C THR A 476 -8.44 18.86 7.59
N GLY A 477 -7.71 17.83 7.16
CA GLY A 477 -6.71 17.15 7.98
C GLY A 477 -7.29 16.38 9.17
N VAL A 478 -8.62 16.14 9.18
CA VAL A 478 -9.31 15.37 10.23
C VAL A 478 -9.08 13.87 10.02
N ILE A 479 -8.80 13.14 11.10
CA ILE A 479 -8.78 11.68 11.09
C ILE A 479 -10.21 11.15 11.15
N GLU A 480 -10.62 10.35 10.17
CA GLU A 480 -11.96 9.77 10.01
C GLU A 480 -11.89 8.23 10.06
N GLU A 481 -11.08 7.68 10.96
CA GLU A 481 -10.91 6.24 11.15
C GLU A 481 -11.68 5.79 12.40
N GLU A 482 -12.75 5.00 12.20
CA GLU A 482 -13.56 4.48 13.30
C GLU A 482 -12.72 3.61 14.24
N GLY A 483 -12.76 3.90 15.53
CA GLY A 483 -11.97 3.21 16.55
C GLY A 483 -10.55 3.75 16.76
N HIS A 484 -10.08 4.68 15.90
CA HIS A 484 -8.80 5.35 16.14
C HIS A 484 -8.89 6.35 17.30
N PRO A 485 -7.90 6.42 18.24
CA PRO A 485 -7.96 7.31 19.40
C PRO A 485 -8.15 8.79 19.06
N ALA A 486 -7.63 9.24 17.90
CA ALA A 486 -7.76 10.61 17.42
C ALA A 486 -8.88 10.79 16.38
N ASN A 487 -9.84 9.86 16.26
CA ASN A 487 -10.97 10.00 15.33
C ASN A 487 -11.73 11.31 15.59
N GLY A 488 -12.04 12.07 14.53
CA GLY A 488 -12.69 13.36 14.60
C GLY A 488 -11.78 14.55 14.94
N GLN A 489 -10.48 14.33 15.17
CA GLN A 489 -9.51 15.41 15.45
C GLN A 489 -8.72 15.78 14.20
N SER A 490 -8.42 17.09 14.03
CA SER A 490 -7.61 17.60 12.92
C SER A 490 -6.15 17.83 13.35
N MET A 491 -5.23 17.43 12.47
CA MET A 491 -3.80 17.72 12.59
C MET A 491 -3.39 19.01 11.84
N ALA A 492 -4.31 19.66 11.13
CA ALA A 492 -4.03 20.83 10.30
C ALA A 492 -3.44 21.98 11.15
N GLY A 493 -2.30 22.53 10.70
CA GLY A 493 -1.60 23.64 11.35
C GLY A 493 -1.03 23.34 12.74
N LYS A 494 -0.98 22.06 13.15
CA LYS A 494 -0.45 21.61 14.44
C LYS A 494 0.87 20.86 14.28
N ILE A 495 1.60 20.70 15.35
CA ILE A 495 2.76 19.80 15.42
C ILE A 495 2.22 18.40 15.69
N ALA A 496 2.18 17.56 14.65
CA ALA A 496 1.62 16.22 14.71
C ALA A 496 2.65 15.21 15.24
N ILE A 497 2.36 14.60 16.39
CA ILE A 497 3.24 13.68 17.12
C ILE A 497 2.55 12.31 17.18
N PHE A 498 3.12 11.31 16.52
CA PHE A 498 2.56 9.95 16.45
C PHE A 498 3.66 8.93 16.14
N PRO A 499 3.43 7.62 16.36
CA PRO A 499 4.49 6.62 16.18
C PRO A 499 5.04 6.59 14.76
N LYS A 500 4.18 6.40 13.78
CA LYS A 500 4.45 6.34 12.33
C LYS A 500 3.14 6.30 11.53
N GLY A 501 3.22 6.41 10.23
CA GLY A 501 2.12 6.10 9.32
C GLY A 501 1.87 4.58 9.21
N SER A 502 0.68 4.22 8.80
CA SER A 502 0.28 2.84 8.51
C SER A 502 -0.41 2.73 7.16
N GLY A 503 -0.54 1.51 6.64
CA GLY A 503 -1.31 1.22 5.42
C GLY A 503 -0.50 1.32 4.12
N SER A 504 -1.04 2.02 3.14
CA SER A 504 -0.63 1.96 1.74
C SER A 504 0.65 2.73 1.41
N THR A 505 1.43 2.22 0.45
CA THR A 505 2.62 2.85 -0.14
C THR A 505 2.33 4.18 -0.87
N VAL A 506 1.05 4.52 -1.08
CA VAL A 506 0.60 5.76 -1.73
C VAL A 506 0.09 6.81 -0.73
N ALA A 507 0.18 6.55 0.57
CA ALA A 507 -0.16 7.48 1.65
C ALA A 507 0.54 8.86 1.54
N PRO A 508 1.80 8.99 1.05
CA PRO A 508 2.45 10.28 0.90
C PRO A 508 1.68 11.28 0.03
N TYR A 509 0.89 10.82 -0.93
CA TYR A 509 0.10 11.72 -1.77
C TYR A 509 -1.01 12.46 -1.02
N VAL A 510 -1.55 11.84 0.05
CA VAL A 510 -2.50 12.52 0.94
C VAL A 510 -1.83 13.69 1.65
N LEU A 511 -0.62 13.49 2.15
CA LEU A 511 0.15 14.56 2.82
C LEU A 511 0.53 15.68 1.85
N LEU A 512 0.91 15.37 0.60
CA LEU A 512 1.11 16.37 -0.45
C LEU A 512 -0.19 17.18 -0.70
N GLU A 513 -1.33 16.52 -0.75
CA GLU A 513 -2.61 17.20 -0.96
C GLU A 513 -2.97 18.14 0.20
N LEU A 514 -2.76 17.69 1.44
CA LEU A 514 -2.92 18.56 2.62
C LEU A 514 -2.00 19.79 2.55
N TYR A 515 -0.76 19.59 2.10
CA TYR A 515 0.20 20.67 1.93
C TYR A 515 -0.25 21.69 0.88
N TYR A 516 -0.63 21.24 -0.31
CA TYR A 516 -1.09 22.12 -1.38
C TYR A 516 -2.42 22.84 -1.08
N LYS A 517 -3.24 22.25 -0.20
CA LYS A 517 -4.47 22.89 0.31
C LYS A 517 -4.24 23.77 1.55
N ALA A 518 -2.99 23.93 2.01
CA ALA A 518 -2.63 24.67 3.22
C ALA A 518 -3.32 24.17 4.51
N VAL A 519 -3.61 22.86 4.57
CA VAL A 519 -4.16 22.18 5.75
C VAL A 519 -3.25 21.06 6.27
N ALA A 520 -1.98 21.08 5.86
CA ALA A 520 -0.98 20.15 6.39
C ALA A 520 -0.64 20.44 7.86
N PRO A 521 -0.08 19.48 8.60
CA PRO A 521 0.58 19.73 9.87
C PRO A 521 1.69 20.79 9.72
N LEU A 522 1.91 21.57 10.77
CA LEU A 522 3.03 22.52 10.85
C LEU A 522 4.38 21.80 10.88
N ALA A 523 4.42 20.64 11.55
CA ALA A 523 5.55 19.73 11.58
C ALA A 523 5.04 18.31 11.86
N ILE A 524 5.81 17.27 11.47
CA ILE A 524 5.58 15.89 11.84
C ILE A 524 6.72 15.38 12.70
N VAL A 525 6.37 14.73 13.81
CA VAL A 525 7.28 14.12 14.78
C VAL A 525 6.91 12.66 15.00
N ASN A 526 7.82 11.74 14.68
CA ASN A 526 7.60 10.31 14.80
C ASN A 526 8.56 9.65 15.79
N THR A 527 8.12 8.60 16.50
CA THR A 527 9.02 7.79 17.31
C THR A 527 9.82 6.81 16.46
N GLU A 528 9.30 6.41 15.31
CA GLU A 528 10.00 5.59 14.31
C GLU A 528 10.15 6.38 13.01
N LEU A 529 11.12 6.01 12.17
CA LEU A 529 11.16 6.53 10.82
C LEU A 529 9.91 6.09 10.06
N ASP A 530 9.16 7.05 9.53
CA ASP A 530 7.97 6.77 8.73
C ASP A 530 8.25 6.94 7.23
N GLN A 531 8.33 5.83 6.51
CA GLN A 531 8.52 5.81 5.05
C GLN A 531 7.31 6.34 4.26
N GLN A 532 6.19 6.60 4.92
CA GLN A 532 5.00 7.19 4.30
C GLN A 532 5.00 8.72 4.42
N SER A 533 5.33 9.27 5.58
CA SER A 533 5.35 10.74 5.78
C SER A 533 6.64 11.39 5.29
N ALA A 534 7.78 10.78 5.59
CA ALA A 534 9.10 11.37 5.28
C ALA A 534 9.28 11.78 3.81
N PRO A 535 8.84 11.00 2.78
CA PRO A 535 9.00 11.41 1.39
C PRO A 535 8.29 12.71 1.03
N ALA A 536 7.04 12.89 1.46
CA ALA A 536 6.31 14.13 1.21
C ALA A 536 6.91 15.32 1.98
N CYS A 537 7.35 15.10 3.22
CA CYS A 537 8.01 16.11 4.03
C CYS A 537 9.35 16.56 3.43
N SER A 538 10.15 15.64 2.90
CA SER A 538 11.41 15.94 2.22
C SER A 538 11.18 16.77 0.96
N LEU A 539 10.21 16.38 0.12
CA LEU A 539 9.95 17.02 -1.17
C LEU A 539 9.35 18.42 -1.06
N GLU A 540 8.48 18.66 -0.09
CA GLU A 540 7.75 19.91 0.07
C GLU A 540 8.23 20.75 1.27
N GLY A 541 9.27 20.29 1.98
CA GLY A 541 9.88 21.06 3.07
C GLY A 541 9.00 21.13 4.32
N ILE A 542 8.06 20.20 4.53
CA ILE A 542 7.33 20.10 5.79
C ILE A 542 8.32 19.65 6.86
N PRO A 543 8.54 20.42 7.95
CA PRO A 543 9.46 20.05 9.03
C PRO A 543 9.16 18.64 9.55
N TYR A 544 10.18 17.78 9.53
CA TYR A 544 10.04 16.37 9.89
C TYR A 544 11.14 15.93 10.85
N ALA A 545 10.74 15.21 11.88
CA ALA A 545 11.65 14.65 12.85
C ALA A 545 11.23 13.22 13.26
N TYR A 546 12.19 12.36 13.57
CA TYR A 546 11.97 10.94 13.88
C TYR A 546 12.95 10.41 14.92
N GLY A 547 12.70 9.17 15.39
CA GLY A 547 13.58 8.48 16.31
C GLY A 547 13.48 8.97 17.76
N PHE A 548 12.35 9.56 18.14
CA PHE A 548 12.09 9.97 19.50
C PHE A 548 11.73 8.77 20.38
N ALA A 549 12.07 8.87 21.66
CA ALA A 549 11.68 7.89 22.65
C ALA A 549 10.14 7.79 22.77
N PRO A 550 9.56 6.58 22.91
CA PRO A 550 8.10 6.40 22.99
C PRO A 550 7.43 7.16 24.14
N GLU A 551 8.17 7.47 25.20
CA GLU A 551 7.72 8.26 26.35
C GLU A 551 7.24 9.65 25.94
N LEU A 552 7.71 10.19 24.80
CA LEU A 552 7.23 11.44 24.20
C LEU A 552 5.70 11.45 24.06
N LEU A 553 5.11 10.33 23.57
CA LEU A 553 3.67 10.18 23.36
C LEU A 553 2.84 10.13 24.66
N GLN A 554 3.50 9.95 25.80
CA GLN A 554 2.86 9.91 27.12
C GLN A 554 3.02 11.24 27.86
N THR A 555 4.10 11.96 27.57
CA THR A 555 4.47 13.21 28.25
C THR A 555 3.80 14.42 27.62
N ILE A 556 3.82 14.54 26.28
CA ILE A 556 3.14 15.61 25.55
C ILE A 556 1.72 15.15 25.19
N ARG A 557 0.74 16.04 25.35
CA ARG A 557 -0.67 15.77 25.07
C ARG A 557 -1.18 16.69 23.97
N SER A 558 -2.24 16.26 23.28
CA SER A 558 -2.95 17.14 22.34
C SER A 558 -3.45 18.40 23.08
N GLY A 559 -3.18 19.56 22.49
CA GLY A 559 -3.48 20.86 23.06
C GLY A 559 -2.31 21.52 23.80
N ASP A 560 -1.26 20.78 24.16
CA ASP A 560 -0.06 21.39 24.73
C ASP A 560 0.62 22.28 23.69
N TRP A 561 1.16 23.41 24.13
CA TRP A 561 2.07 24.21 23.31
C TRP A 561 3.48 23.65 23.40
N VAL A 562 4.09 23.42 22.25
CA VAL A 562 5.43 22.82 22.16
C VAL A 562 6.34 23.65 21.27
N GLU A 563 7.64 23.61 21.58
CA GLU A 563 8.69 24.11 20.72
C GLU A 563 9.45 22.92 20.15
N ILE A 564 9.60 22.89 18.82
CA ILE A 564 10.48 21.97 18.12
C ILE A 564 11.65 22.77 17.52
N GLN A 565 12.87 22.33 17.79
CA GLN A 565 14.07 23.00 17.31
C GLN A 565 15.01 21.97 16.66
N ARG A 566 15.48 22.32 15.45
CA ARG A 566 16.53 21.59 14.77
C ARG A 566 17.83 22.40 14.77
N ARG A 567 18.95 21.71 15.08
CA ARG A 567 20.32 22.22 14.93
C ARG A 567 21.19 21.09 14.34
N GLY A 568 21.61 21.26 13.09
CA GLY A 568 22.29 20.20 12.34
C GLY A 568 21.39 18.97 12.17
N GLU A 569 21.87 17.79 12.57
CA GLU A 569 21.09 16.54 12.49
C GLU A 569 20.14 16.34 13.70
N GLN A 570 20.40 17.01 14.82
CA GLN A 570 19.65 16.84 16.04
C GLN A 570 18.38 17.70 16.05
N VAL A 571 17.27 17.07 16.45
CA VAL A 571 16.01 17.74 16.72
C VAL A 571 15.67 17.57 18.19
N THR A 572 15.21 18.65 18.82
CA THR A 572 14.67 18.64 20.18
C THR A 572 13.23 19.10 20.17
N ILE A 573 12.41 18.51 21.04
CA ILE A 573 11.04 18.96 21.31
C ILE A 573 10.84 19.10 22.81
N ARG A 574 10.18 20.18 23.21
CA ARG A 574 9.84 20.45 24.61
C ARG A 574 8.46 21.08 24.71
N ARG A 575 7.78 20.80 25.79
CA ARG A 575 6.56 21.52 26.15
C ARG A 575 6.92 22.93 26.64
N LEU A 576 6.15 23.91 26.23
CA LEU A 576 6.24 25.26 26.77
C LEU A 576 5.35 25.35 28.02
N GLU A 577 5.86 26.00 29.06
CA GLU A 577 5.06 26.34 30.24
C GLU A 577 4.14 27.51 29.86
N ASP A 578 2.89 27.50 30.36
CA ASP A 578 1.91 28.58 30.19
C ASP A 578 2.38 29.89 30.81
#